data_fb2a766d841343b9eccdcc1586fbe8b0
#
_entry.id   fb2a766d841343b9eccdcc1586fbe8b0
#
_cell.length_a   1.000
_cell.length_b   1.000
_cell.length_c   1.000
_cell.angle_alpha   90.00
_cell.angle_beta   90.00
_cell.angle_gamma   90.00
#
_symmetry.space_group_name_H-M   'P 1'
#
loop_
_entity.id
_entity.type
_entity.pdbx_description
1 polymer ?
#
loop_
_entity_poly.entity_id
_entity_poly.type
_entity_poly.pdbx_seq_one_letter_code
_entity_poly.pdbx_strand_id
1 'polypeptide(L)'
;MNLLYAHAIFAQADETVINTTLSLRPLSELTELALLNSPELKNNQVDYARQSLTVKLQKRSWLDNISVNTNSVYGNGSIADANNNGTTTAYVLSDRKSLNYNVGFGLRIVGGDFLNRGTKVEFQRLQLDRIQNDRLIVESRLRETVLSLYTQLELVLKIVKLRGDVVENQRLTLEIADKYYKEGKYKPSDYSTLLDKITAAQEQYEQAKADAKRLALLLKNIVNVSIWK
;
A
#
# COMPACT_ATOMS: atom_id res chain seq x y z
N MET A 1 -10.15 -16.98 -25.15
CA MET A 1 -11.28 -16.10 -25.53
C MET A 1 -12.27 -15.87 -24.38
N ASN A 2 -11.91 -16.08 -23.11
CA ASN A 2 -12.82 -15.96 -21.94
C ASN A 2 -12.45 -14.87 -20.92
N LEU A 3 -11.39 -14.09 -21.14
CA LEU A 3 -10.98 -13.02 -20.20
C LEU A 3 -11.60 -11.63 -20.52
N LEU A 4 -12.09 -11.42 -21.74
CA LEU A 4 -12.72 -10.16 -22.14
C LEU A 4 -14.21 -10.04 -21.72
N TYR A 5 -14.88 -11.17 -21.49
CA TYR A 5 -16.29 -11.16 -21.03
C TYR A 5 -16.45 -10.88 -19.53
N ALA A 6 -15.44 -11.19 -18.71
CA ALA A 6 -15.50 -10.93 -17.28
C ALA A 6 -15.42 -9.42 -16.94
N HIS A 7 -14.69 -8.63 -17.74
CA HIS A 7 -14.58 -7.19 -17.51
C HIS A 7 -15.84 -6.41 -17.92
N ALA A 8 -16.61 -6.90 -18.91
CA ALA A 8 -17.85 -6.25 -19.33
C ALA A 8 -18.99 -6.43 -18.30
N ILE A 9 -19.04 -7.54 -17.59
CA ILE A 9 -20.07 -7.82 -16.57
C ILE A 9 -19.85 -6.97 -15.31
N PHE A 10 -18.61 -6.70 -14.93
CA PHE A 10 -18.29 -5.83 -13.78
C PHE A 10 -18.56 -4.34 -14.05
N ALA A 11 -18.45 -3.88 -15.31
CA ALA A 11 -18.74 -2.50 -15.67
C ALA A 11 -20.24 -2.19 -15.69
N GLN A 12 -21.09 -3.16 -16.08
CA GLN A 12 -22.54 -2.99 -16.12
C GLN A 12 -23.22 -3.04 -14.75
N ALA A 13 -22.65 -3.73 -13.76
CA ALA A 13 -23.21 -3.79 -12.41
C ALA A 13 -23.09 -2.47 -11.64
N ASP A 14 -22.14 -1.60 -12.00
CA ASP A 14 -21.93 -0.31 -11.31
C ASP A 14 -22.85 0.82 -11.84
N GLU A 15 -23.43 0.69 -13.02
CA GLU A 15 -24.29 1.74 -13.61
C GLU A 15 -25.71 1.77 -13.01
N THR A 16 -26.20 0.63 -12.51
CA THR A 16 -27.52 0.50 -11.88
C THR A 16 -27.54 0.92 -10.41
N VAL A 17 -26.38 1.11 -9.79
CA VAL A 17 -26.25 1.31 -8.34
C VAL A 17 -26.64 2.73 -7.87
N ILE A 18 -26.63 3.73 -8.76
CA ILE A 18 -26.96 5.12 -8.37
C ILE A 18 -28.49 5.36 -8.33
N ASN A 19 -29.28 4.50 -8.97
CA ASN A 19 -30.74 4.64 -9.05
C ASN A 19 -31.55 3.80 -8.04
N THR A 20 -30.91 2.98 -7.22
CA THR A 20 -31.60 2.14 -6.24
C THR A 20 -31.30 2.63 -4.81
N THR A 21 -32.21 2.47 -3.91
CA THR A 21 -32.26 2.83 -2.48
C THR A 21 -31.11 2.27 -1.61
N LEU A 22 -29.90 2.13 -2.17
CA LEU A 22 -28.72 1.68 -1.47
C LEU A 22 -28.20 2.79 -0.55
N SER A 23 -28.15 2.51 0.73
CA SER A 23 -27.56 3.42 1.72
C SER A 23 -26.05 3.26 1.76
N LEU A 24 -25.34 4.39 1.86
CA LEU A 24 -23.90 4.40 2.09
C LEU A 24 -23.60 3.74 3.45
N ARG A 25 -22.58 2.89 3.52
CA ARG A 25 -22.12 2.31 4.79
C ARG A 25 -21.65 3.41 5.73
N PRO A 26 -21.75 3.22 7.06
CA PRO A 26 -21.29 4.20 8.06
C PRO A 26 -19.80 4.50 7.88
N LEU A 27 -19.40 5.75 8.11
CA LEU A 27 -18.01 6.20 8.03
C LEU A 27 -17.06 5.36 8.90
N SER A 28 -17.51 4.98 10.12
CA SER A 28 -16.69 4.15 11.04
C SER A 28 -16.35 2.81 10.43
N GLU A 29 -17.33 2.11 9.82
CA GLU A 29 -17.12 0.82 9.16
C GLU A 29 -16.17 0.94 7.97
N LEU A 30 -16.35 1.96 7.13
CA LEU A 30 -15.47 2.20 5.97
C LEU A 30 -14.03 2.54 6.39
N THR A 31 -13.87 3.28 7.48
CA THR A 31 -12.55 3.62 8.01
C THR A 31 -11.82 2.38 8.53
N GLU A 32 -12.51 1.51 9.26
CA GLU A 32 -11.93 0.25 9.75
C GLU A 32 -11.53 -0.68 8.59
N LEU A 33 -12.38 -0.81 7.58
CA LEU A 33 -12.09 -1.61 6.40
C LEU A 33 -10.89 -1.05 5.61
N ALA A 34 -10.78 0.28 5.48
CA ALA A 34 -9.64 0.92 4.84
C ALA A 34 -8.33 0.63 5.59
N LEU A 35 -8.33 0.69 6.93
CA LEU A 35 -7.16 0.37 7.75
C LEU A 35 -6.77 -1.10 7.61
N LEU A 36 -7.72 -2.02 7.65
CA LEU A 36 -7.48 -3.46 7.52
C LEU A 36 -6.91 -3.83 6.13
N ASN A 37 -7.40 -3.18 5.09
CA ASN A 37 -7.05 -3.51 3.71
C ASN A 37 -5.83 -2.75 3.19
N SER A 38 -5.35 -1.72 3.89
CA SER A 38 -4.26 -0.85 3.46
C SER A 38 -2.97 -1.63 3.22
N PRO A 39 -2.41 -1.63 1.98
CA PRO A 39 -1.12 -2.24 1.69
C PRO A 39 0.02 -1.52 2.42
N GLU A 40 -0.10 -0.21 2.62
CA GLU A 40 0.92 0.61 3.29
C GLU A 40 1.07 0.20 4.76
N LEU A 41 -0.04 -0.06 5.47
CA LEU A 41 -0.01 -0.57 6.85
C LEU A 41 0.54 -2.00 6.92
N LYS A 42 0.23 -2.84 5.94
CA LYS A 42 0.81 -4.20 5.86
C LYS A 42 2.32 -4.15 5.64
N ASN A 43 2.80 -3.27 4.76
CA ASN A 43 4.23 -3.07 4.55
C ASN A 43 4.91 -2.55 5.82
N ASN A 44 4.31 -1.59 6.52
CA ASN A 44 4.82 -1.09 7.79
C ASN A 44 4.95 -2.19 8.85
N GLN A 45 3.99 -3.13 8.89
CA GLN A 45 4.07 -4.30 9.78
C GLN A 45 5.25 -5.22 9.42
N VAL A 46 5.52 -5.43 8.13
CA VAL A 46 6.69 -6.19 7.66
C VAL A 46 7.99 -5.47 8.03
N ASP A 47 8.05 -4.15 7.86
CA ASP A 47 9.22 -3.34 8.22
C ASP A 47 9.49 -3.39 9.73
N TYR A 48 8.45 -3.33 10.55
CA TYR A 48 8.55 -3.51 12.00
C TYR A 48 9.14 -4.89 12.36
N ALA A 49 8.60 -5.95 11.73
CA ALA A 49 9.11 -7.31 11.96
C ALA A 49 10.58 -7.43 11.55
N ARG A 50 10.96 -6.91 10.37
CA ARG A 50 12.35 -6.90 9.88
C ARG A 50 13.28 -6.14 10.83
N GLN A 51 12.88 -4.96 11.28
CA GLN A 51 13.67 -4.15 12.18
C GLN A 51 13.81 -4.82 13.56
N SER A 52 12.77 -5.52 14.04
CA SER A 52 12.84 -6.29 15.28
C SER A 52 13.89 -7.41 15.20
N LEU A 53 14.00 -8.06 14.04
CA LEU A 53 15.06 -9.05 13.78
C LEU A 53 16.44 -8.39 13.75
N THR A 54 16.56 -7.20 13.15
CA THR A 54 17.81 -6.44 13.14
C THR A 54 18.27 -6.10 14.56
N VAL A 55 17.36 -5.69 15.45
CA VAL A 55 17.68 -5.50 16.89
C VAL A 55 18.19 -6.79 17.52
N LYS A 56 17.58 -7.95 17.23
CA LYS A 56 18.02 -9.25 17.74
C LYS A 56 19.40 -9.62 17.21
N LEU A 57 19.67 -9.40 15.92
CA LEU A 57 20.97 -9.63 15.31
C LEU A 57 22.03 -8.74 15.94
N GLN A 58 21.75 -7.44 16.12
CA GLN A 58 22.69 -6.52 16.75
C GLN A 58 23.01 -6.92 18.21
N LYS A 59 22.03 -7.45 18.95
CA LYS A 59 22.29 -8.01 20.31
C LYS A 59 23.21 -9.21 20.27
N ARG A 60 23.23 -9.99 19.20
CA ARG A 60 24.02 -11.21 19.02
C ARG A 60 25.32 -10.99 18.26
N SER A 61 25.59 -9.79 17.77
CA SER A 61 26.77 -9.47 16.93
C SER A 61 28.11 -9.78 17.61
N TRP A 62 28.15 -9.93 18.96
CA TRP A 62 29.34 -10.36 19.66
C TRP A 62 29.77 -11.81 19.30
N LEU A 63 28.80 -12.65 18.83
CA LEU A 63 29.10 -14.01 18.38
C LEU A 63 29.94 -14.01 17.09
N ASP A 64 29.87 -12.93 16.29
CA ASP A 64 30.67 -12.79 15.06
C ASP A 64 32.17 -12.69 15.35
N ASN A 65 32.52 -12.41 16.63
CA ASN A 65 33.90 -12.38 17.11
C ASN A 65 34.44 -13.75 17.51
N ILE A 66 33.61 -14.78 17.49
CA ILE A 66 33.98 -16.17 17.77
C ILE A 66 34.08 -16.91 16.44
N SER A 67 35.24 -17.46 16.14
CA SER A 67 35.45 -18.26 14.93
C SER A 67 35.91 -19.67 15.29
N VAL A 68 35.35 -20.65 14.58
CA VAL A 68 35.82 -22.03 14.59
C VAL A 68 36.34 -22.33 13.21
N ASN A 69 37.65 -22.61 13.13
CA ASN A 69 38.29 -22.93 11.87
C ASN A 69 38.61 -24.41 11.86
N THR A 70 38.18 -25.11 10.85
CA THR A 70 38.57 -26.49 10.60
C THR A 70 39.19 -26.59 9.22
N ASN A 71 40.37 -27.17 9.17
CA ASN A 71 41.08 -27.43 7.91
C ASN A 71 41.46 -28.91 7.86
N SER A 72 41.14 -29.54 6.74
CA SER A 72 41.51 -30.92 6.48
C SER A 72 42.22 -30.97 5.11
N VAL A 73 43.45 -31.43 5.12
CA VAL A 73 44.27 -31.59 3.93
C VAL A 73 44.71 -33.06 3.80
N TYR A 74 44.36 -33.63 2.66
CA TYR A 74 44.80 -34.95 2.29
C TYR A 74 45.74 -34.85 1.09
N GLY A 75 46.96 -35.42 1.26
CA GLY A 75 47.95 -35.38 0.18
C GLY A 75 49.36 -35.61 0.69
N ASN A 76 50.33 -35.40 -0.20
CA ASN A 76 51.77 -35.47 0.11
C ASN A 76 52.11 -34.17 0.87
N GLY A 77 52.27 -34.29 2.17
CA GLY A 77 52.68 -33.14 3.04
C GLY A 77 54.18 -32.96 3.02
N SER A 78 54.63 -31.71 2.84
CA SER A 78 56.01 -31.37 3.20
C SER A 78 56.11 -31.16 4.71
N ILE A 79 56.79 -32.04 5.39
CA ILE A 79 57.12 -31.86 6.81
C ILE A 79 58.40 -30.98 6.87
N ALA A 80 58.28 -29.76 7.40
CA ALA A 80 59.44 -29.00 7.75
C ALA A 80 60.03 -29.57 9.05
N ASP A 81 61.07 -30.33 8.95
CA ASP A 81 61.81 -30.81 10.12
C ASP A 81 62.72 -29.68 10.60
N ALA A 82 62.33 -29.06 11.68
CA ALA A 82 63.17 -28.06 12.34
C ALA A 82 64.25 -28.76 13.15
N ASN A 83 65.32 -29.18 12.53
CA ASN A 83 66.47 -29.64 13.25
C ASN A 83 67.05 -28.52 14.07
N ASN A 84 67.23 -28.76 15.38
CA ASN A 84 67.59 -27.86 16.44
C ASN A 84 69.01 -27.27 16.35
N ASN A 85 69.66 -27.26 15.15
CA ASN A 85 70.98 -26.74 14.92
C ASN A 85 71.05 -25.64 13.83
N GLY A 86 70.08 -24.79 13.77
CA GLY A 86 70.21 -23.39 13.34
C GLY A 86 70.65 -23.09 11.89
N THR A 87 70.77 -24.01 10.94
CA THR A 87 71.41 -23.64 9.66
C THR A 87 70.84 -24.25 8.37
N THR A 88 69.87 -25.12 8.38
CA THR A 88 69.27 -25.57 7.09
C THR A 88 67.88 -26.09 7.29
N THR A 89 66.90 -25.38 6.76
CA THR A 89 65.53 -25.92 6.59
C THR A 89 65.52 -26.87 5.42
N ALA A 90 65.73 -28.15 5.68
CA ALA A 90 65.59 -29.20 4.67
C ALA A 90 64.10 -29.53 4.55
N TYR A 91 63.48 -29.21 3.45
CA TYR A 91 62.16 -29.67 3.10
C TYR A 91 62.29 -31.14 2.65
N VAL A 92 61.93 -32.10 3.52
CA VAL A 92 61.82 -33.49 3.12
C VAL A 92 60.45 -33.69 2.51
N LEU A 93 60.42 -33.88 1.23
CA LEU A 93 59.21 -34.29 0.50
C LEU A 93 58.91 -35.76 0.92
N SER A 94 57.98 -35.94 1.82
CA SER A 94 57.49 -37.26 2.17
C SER A 94 56.51 -37.72 1.13
N ASP A 95 56.82 -38.85 0.48
CA ASP A 95 55.95 -39.49 -0.52
C ASP A 95 54.76 -40.27 0.11
N ARG A 96 54.56 -40.09 1.40
CA ARG A 96 53.43 -40.66 2.15
C ARG A 96 52.23 -39.72 2.11
N LYS A 97 51.14 -40.23 1.52
CA LYS A 97 49.83 -39.56 1.63
C LYS A 97 49.38 -39.55 3.08
N SER A 98 49.26 -38.39 3.68
CA SER A 98 48.77 -38.23 5.06
C SER A 98 47.50 -37.36 5.07
N LEU A 99 46.62 -37.70 5.98
CA LEU A 99 45.43 -36.87 6.30
C LEU A 99 45.82 -35.98 7.50
N ASN A 100 45.98 -34.69 7.26
CA ASN A 100 46.20 -33.71 8.28
C ASN A 100 44.89 -32.95 8.52
N TYR A 101 44.46 -32.90 9.76
CA TYR A 101 43.35 -32.09 10.20
C TYR A 101 43.78 -31.16 11.32
N ASN A 102 43.31 -29.92 11.22
CA ASN A 102 43.53 -28.91 12.20
C ASN A 102 42.18 -28.29 12.61
N VAL A 103 41.95 -28.20 13.90
CA VAL A 103 40.78 -27.52 14.47
C VAL A 103 41.29 -26.39 15.34
N GLY A 104 40.93 -25.16 14.96
CA GLY A 104 41.32 -23.95 15.70
C GLY A 104 40.08 -23.17 16.17
N PHE A 105 40.20 -22.63 17.38
CA PHE A 105 39.23 -21.68 17.92
C PHE A 105 39.87 -20.30 17.94
N GLY A 106 39.18 -19.31 17.36
CA GLY A 106 39.60 -17.91 17.34
C GLY A 106 38.63 -17.04 18.10
N LEU A 107 39.12 -16.18 19.00
CA LEU A 107 38.37 -15.10 19.62
C LEU A 107 39.00 -13.78 19.22
N ARG A 108 38.24 -12.95 18.50
CA ARG A 108 38.67 -11.59 18.13
C ARG A 108 37.96 -10.60 19.04
N ILE A 109 38.70 -9.83 19.81
CA ILE A 109 38.16 -8.76 20.64
C ILE A 109 38.51 -7.43 20.00
N VAL A 110 37.47 -6.73 19.43
CA VAL A 110 37.62 -5.37 18.94
C VAL A 110 37.07 -4.43 20.00
N GLY A 111 37.93 -3.66 20.64
CA GLY A 111 37.56 -2.83 21.79
C GLY A 111 36.44 -1.83 21.47
N GLY A 112 36.45 -1.21 20.29
CA GLY A 112 35.40 -0.29 19.84
C GLY A 112 34.01 -0.95 19.68
N ASP A 113 33.97 -2.18 19.22
CA ASP A 113 32.69 -2.90 19.04
C ASP A 113 32.09 -3.32 20.39
N PHE A 114 32.91 -3.64 21.34
CA PHE A 114 32.46 -3.99 22.68
C PHE A 114 31.91 -2.77 23.44
N LEU A 115 32.62 -1.64 23.40
CA LEU A 115 32.20 -0.41 24.06
C LEU A 115 30.94 0.20 23.44
N ASN A 116 30.84 0.18 22.12
CA ASN A 116 29.73 0.81 21.38
C ASN A 116 28.52 -0.11 21.15
N ARG A 117 28.58 -1.36 21.64
CA ARG A 117 27.49 -2.33 21.42
C ARG A 117 26.16 -1.85 21.99
N GLY A 118 26.17 -1.29 23.20
CA GLY A 118 24.96 -0.73 23.81
C GLY A 118 24.31 0.35 22.94
N THR A 119 25.12 1.30 22.49
CA THR A 119 24.69 2.40 21.61
C THR A 119 24.19 1.89 20.26
N LYS A 120 24.85 0.89 19.66
CA LYS A 120 24.39 0.27 18.40
C LYS A 120 23.03 -0.41 18.57
N VAL A 121 22.80 -1.12 19.66
CA VAL A 121 21.50 -1.75 19.97
C VAL A 121 20.42 -0.68 20.20
N GLU A 122 20.74 0.38 20.93
CA GLU A 122 19.81 1.48 21.20
C GLU A 122 19.43 2.21 19.91
N PHE A 123 20.39 2.48 19.04
CA PHE A 123 20.12 3.04 17.71
C PHE A 123 19.13 2.19 16.92
N GLN A 124 19.28 0.86 16.93
CA GLN A 124 18.33 -0.03 16.25
C GLN A 124 16.93 -0.04 16.90
N ARG A 125 16.83 0.18 18.21
CA ARG A 125 15.55 0.34 18.92
C ARG A 125 14.85 1.64 18.52
N LEU A 126 15.59 2.76 18.47
CA LEU A 126 15.04 4.04 18.02
C LEU A 126 14.51 3.96 16.58
N GLN A 127 15.15 3.17 15.71
CA GLN A 127 14.61 2.89 14.38
C GLN A 127 13.28 2.10 14.45
N LEU A 128 13.13 1.19 15.40
CA LEU A 128 11.88 0.47 15.62
C LEU A 128 10.75 1.42 16.07
N ASP A 129 11.06 2.33 17.01
CA ASP A 129 10.10 3.34 17.50
C ASP A 129 9.70 4.29 16.38
N ARG A 130 10.64 4.66 15.50
CA ARG A 130 10.34 5.45 14.30
C ARG A 130 9.33 4.74 13.41
N ILE A 131 9.51 3.45 13.12
CA ILE A 131 8.57 2.68 12.28
C ILE A 131 7.17 2.65 12.92
N GLN A 132 7.08 2.57 14.26
CA GLN A 132 5.78 2.65 14.95
C GLN A 132 5.13 4.02 14.79
N ASN A 133 5.90 5.10 14.90
CA ASN A 133 5.39 6.46 14.68
C ASN A 133 4.96 6.67 13.23
N ASP A 134 5.73 6.18 12.26
CA ASP A 134 5.38 6.22 10.83
C ASP A 134 4.05 5.49 10.58
N ARG A 135 3.81 4.36 11.24
CA ARG A 135 2.52 3.67 11.20
C ARG A 135 1.36 4.55 11.68
N LEU A 136 1.51 5.26 12.80
CA LEU A 136 0.48 6.15 13.32
C LEU A 136 0.18 7.30 12.36
N ILE A 137 1.21 7.83 11.70
CA ILE A 137 1.06 8.87 10.68
C ILE A 137 0.26 8.35 9.47
N VAL A 138 0.58 7.14 9.00
CA VAL A 138 -0.15 6.49 7.90
C VAL A 138 -1.61 6.23 8.28
N GLU A 139 -1.88 5.72 9.48
CA GLU A 139 -3.24 5.52 9.98
C GLU A 139 -4.04 6.82 10.03
N SER A 140 -3.43 7.91 10.54
CA SER A 140 -4.07 9.23 10.60
C SER A 140 -4.40 9.76 9.21
N ARG A 141 -3.43 9.70 8.28
CA ARG A 141 -3.62 10.14 6.89
C ARG A 141 -4.72 9.34 6.18
N LEU A 142 -4.77 8.03 6.40
CA LEU A 142 -5.79 7.18 5.79
C LEU A 142 -7.18 7.52 6.31
N ARG A 143 -7.33 7.73 7.63
CA ARG A 143 -8.59 8.19 8.25
C ARG A 143 -9.06 9.52 7.66
N GLU A 144 -8.16 10.48 7.54
CA GLU A 144 -8.44 11.79 6.96
C GLU A 144 -8.87 11.68 5.49
N THR A 145 -8.19 10.85 4.71
CA THR A 145 -8.54 10.63 3.29
C THR A 145 -9.92 10.01 3.15
N VAL A 146 -10.24 8.98 3.94
CA VAL A 146 -11.56 8.34 3.94
C VAL A 146 -12.63 9.33 4.36
N LEU A 147 -12.41 10.10 5.42
CA LEU A 147 -13.34 11.14 5.89
C LEU A 147 -13.61 12.19 4.80
N SER A 148 -12.56 12.69 4.16
CA SER A 148 -12.67 13.69 3.10
C SER A 148 -13.48 13.17 1.91
N LEU A 149 -13.18 11.97 1.43
CA LEU A 149 -13.91 11.36 0.31
C LEU A 149 -15.37 11.04 0.66
N TYR A 150 -15.61 10.56 1.88
CA TYR A 150 -16.94 10.25 2.38
C TYR A 150 -17.83 11.50 2.42
N THR A 151 -17.34 12.58 3.01
CA THR A 151 -18.09 13.84 3.14
C THR A 151 -18.33 14.50 1.78
N GLN A 152 -17.34 14.45 0.87
CA GLN A 152 -17.50 14.91 -0.49
C GLN A 152 -18.55 14.09 -1.26
N LEU A 153 -18.52 12.76 -1.14
CA LEU A 153 -19.48 11.88 -1.78
C LEU A 153 -20.90 12.15 -1.25
N GLU A 154 -21.07 12.28 0.04
CA GLU A 154 -22.37 12.61 0.67
C GLU A 154 -22.93 13.94 0.15
N LEU A 155 -22.08 14.98 0.04
CA LEU A 155 -22.47 16.27 -0.54
C LEU A 155 -22.90 16.12 -2.00
N VAL A 156 -22.08 15.45 -2.81
CA VAL A 156 -22.38 15.31 -4.26
C VAL A 156 -23.64 14.47 -4.48
N LEU A 157 -23.91 13.45 -3.67
CA LEU A 157 -25.17 12.68 -3.74
C LEU A 157 -26.40 13.58 -3.47
N LYS A 158 -26.30 14.51 -2.50
CA LYS A 158 -27.35 15.51 -2.28
C LYS A 158 -27.52 16.44 -3.49
N ILE A 159 -26.43 16.85 -4.12
CA ILE A 159 -26.45 17.69 -5.33
C ILE A 159 -27.10 16.92 -6.49
N VAL A 160 -26.77 15.63 -6.70
CA VAL A 160 -27.40 14.79 -7.71
C VAL A 160 -28.91 14.77 -7.54
N LYS A 161 -29.40 14.59 -6.32
CA LYS A 161 -30.84 14.60 -6.02
C LYS A 161 -31.48 15.95 -6.38
N LEU A 162 -30.90 17.05 -5.90
CA LEU A 162 -31.41 18.40 -6.17
C LEU A 162 -31.45 18.72 -7.68
N ARG A 163 -30.41 18.36 -8.43
CA ARG A 163 -30.36 18.58 -9.88
C ARG A 163 -31.32 17.67 -10.63
N GLY A 164 -31.55 16.45 -10.15
CA GLY A 164 -32.60 15.57 -10.66
C GLY A 164 -33.98 16.19 -10.54
N ASP A 165 -34.31 16.77 -9.39
CA ASP A 165 -35.57 17.48 -9.16
C ASP A 165 -35.73 18.70 -10.10
N VAL A 166 -34.61 19.41 -10.37
CA VAL A 166 -34.61 20.54 -11.33
C VAL A 166 -34.88 20.05 -12.74
N VAL A 167 -34.25 18.99 -13.21
CA VAL A 167 -34.45 18.42 -14.53
C VAL A 167 -35.92 17.97 -14.71
N GLU A 168 -36.49 17.29 -13.70
CA GLU A 168 -37.88 16.86 -13.75
C GLU A 168 -38.84 18.06 -13.83
N ASN A 169 -38.63 19.10 -13.03
CA ASN A 169 -39.43 20.33 -13.05
C ASN A 169 -39.34 21.04 -14.43
N GLN A 170 -38.15 21.11 -15.03
CA GLN A 170 -37.93 21.68 -16.33
C GLN A 170 -38.62 20.86 -17.45
N ARG A 171 -38.62 19.52 -17.34
CA ARG A 171 -39.30 18.62 -18.25
C ARG A 171 -40.79 18.82 -18.23
N LEU A 172 -41.41 18.94 -17.04
CA LEU A 172 -42.84 19.25 -16.90
C LEU A 172 -43.17 20.62 -17.52
N THR A 173 -42.28 21.62 -17.31
CA THR A 173 -42.44 22.96 -17.93
C THR A 173 -42.39 22.89 -19.45
N LEU A 174 -41.47 22.07 -20.01
CA LEU A 174 -41.39 21.84 -21.47
C LEU A 174 -42.66 21.20 -22.03
N GLU A 175 -43.21 20.21 -21.35
CA GLU A 175 -44.42 19.53 -21.78
C GLU A 175 -45.62 20.49 -21.91
N ILE A 176 -45.72 21.41 -20.95
CA ILE A 176 -46.74 22.48 -21.01
C ILE A 176 -46.44 23.47 -22.14
N ALA A 177 -45.18 23.91 -22.29
CA ALA A 177 -44.78 24.86 -23.33
C ALA A 177 -44.97 24.26 -24.74
N ASP A 178 -44.74 22.96 -24.93
CA ASP A 178 -44.90 22.25 -26.18
C ASP A 178 -46.37 22.28 -26.64
N LYS A 179 -47.35 22.14 -25.73
CA LYS A 179 -48.78 22.28 -26.06
C LYS A 179 -49.10 23.69 -26.55
N TYR A 180 -48.67 24.72 -25.82
CA TYR A 180 -48.93 26.11 -26.22
C TYR A 180 -48.21 26.51 -27.51
N TYR A 181 -47.00 25.96 -27.76
CA TYR A 181 -46.30 26.19 -29.00
C TYR A 181 -47.03 25.60 -30.21
N LYS A 182 -47.54 24.37 -30.09
CA LYS A 182 -48.36 23.72 -31.13
C LYS A 182 -49.67 24.46 -31.39
N GLU A 183 -50.22 25.15 -30.38
CA GLU A 183 -51.39 26.00 -30.52
C GLU A 183 -51.09 27.41 -31.07
N GLY A 184 -49.80 27.71 -31.35
CA GLY A 184 -49.37 29.02 -31.83
C GLY A 184 -49.41 30.13 -30.76
N LYS A 185 -49.59 29.76 -29.49
CA LYS A 185 -49.68 30.66 -28.34
C LYS A 185 -48.33 30.94 -27.67
N TYR A 186 -47.26 30.30 -28.07
CA TYR A 186 -45.94 30.44 -27.51
C TYR A 186 -44.94 30.94 -28.56
N LYS A 187 -44.13 31.95 -28.23
CA LYS A 187 -43.15 32.53 -29.13
C LYS A 187 -42.00 31.55 -29.41
N PRO A 188 -41.53 31.39 -30.67
CA PRO A 188 -40.43 30.51 -31.02
C PRO A 188 -39.13 30.82 -30.22
N SER A 189 -38.83 32.11 -29.98
CA SER A 189 -37.66 32.55 -29.19
C SER A 189 -37.71 32.05 -27.76
N ASP A 190 -38.90 32.12 -27.14
CA ASP A 190 -39.08 31.72 -25.74
C ASP A 190 -39.02 30.18 -25.62
N TYR A 191 -39.53 29.46 -26.63
CA TYR A 191 -39.42 28.01 -26.72
C TYR A 191 -37.96 27.56 -26.86
N SER A 192 -37.19 28.21 -27.75
CA SER A 192 -35.74 27.93 -27.87
C SER A 192 -34.98 28.18 -26.58
N THR A 193 -35.27 29.31 -25.91
CA THR A 193 -34.65 29.62 -24.60
C THR A 193 -34.99 28.56 -23.53
N LEU A 194 -36.18 27.99 -23.56
CA LEU A 194 -36.58 26.93 -22.64
C LEU A 194 -35.81 25.63 -22.95
N LEU A 195 -35.64 25.26 -24.21
CA LEU A 195 -34.83 24.10 -24.60
C LEU A 195 -33.38 24.24 -24.13
N ASP A 196 -32.79 25.43 -24.31
CA ASP A 196 -31.43 25.69 -23.84
C ASP A 196 -31.30 25.52 -22.30
N LYS A 197 -32.30 26.00 -21.55
CA LYS A 197 -32.34 25.84 -20.08
C LYS A 197 -32.43 24.37 -19.68
N ILE A 198 -33.23 23.58 -20.38
CA ILE A 198 -33.38 22.13 -20.09
C ILE A 198 -32.08 21.40 -20.41
N THR A 199 -31.47 21.71 -21.55
CA THR A 199 -30.21 21.09 -21.97
C THR A 199 -29.12 21.40 -20.93
N ALA A 200 -29.01 22.65 -20.48
CA ALA A 200 -28.07 23.05 -19.44
C ALA A 200 -28.35 22.35 -18.08
N ALA A 201 -29.63 22.20 -17.71
CA ALA A 201 -29.99 21.48 -16.49
C ALA A 201 -29.64 19.99 -16.58
N GLN A 202 -29.86 19.36 -17.73
CA GLN A 202 -29.51 17.98 -17.98
C GLN A 202 -28.00 17.76 -17.93
N GLU A 203 -27.23 18.64 -18.59
CA GLU A 203 -25.76 18.60 -18.54
C GLU A 203 -25.23 18.67 -17.11
N GLN A 204 -25.74 19.61 -16.31
CA GLN A 204 -25.35 19.76 -14.92
C GLN A 204 -25.71 18.55 -14.06
N TYR A 205 -26.83 17.88 -14.35
CA TYR A 205 -27.22 16.66 -13.67
C TYR A 205 -26.28 15.49 -13.99
N GLU A 206 -25.99 15.27 -15.28
CA GLU A 206 -25.05 14.22 -15.70
C GLU A 206 -23.63 14.46 -15.18
N GLN A 207 -23.19 15.71 -15.12
CA GLN A 207 -21.91 16.08 -14.49
C GLN A 207 -21.89 15.70 -13.01
N ALA A 208 -22.93 16.04 -12.25
CA ALA A 208 -23.02 15.67 -10.83
C ALA A 208 -23.04 14.15 -10.63
N LYS A 209 -23.71 13.39 -11.50
CA LYS A 209 -23.66 11.90 -11.48
C LYS A 209 -22.25 11.36 -11.74
N ALA A 210 -21.55 11.93 -12.72
CA ALA A 210 -20.18 11.54 -13.02
C ALA A 210 -19.23 11.81 -11.83
N ASP A 211 -19.38 12.95 -11.16
CA ASP A 211 -18.62 13.29 -9.96
C ASP A 211 -18.93 12.34 -8.80
N ALA A 212 -20.20 12.01 -8.55
CA ALA A 212 -20.59 11.02 -7.56
C ALA A 212 -19.95 9.65 -7.84
N LYS A 213 -20.02 9.20 -9.10
CA LYS A 213 -19.41 7.93 -9.53
C LYS A 213 -17.91 7.94 -9.32
N ARG A 214 -17.23 9.02 -9.67
CA ARG A 214 -15.78 9.17 -9.47
C ARG A 214 -15.40 9.06 -7.99
N LEU A 215 -16.09 9.78 -7.11
CA LEU A 215 -15.83 9.74 -5.65
C LEU A 215 -16.13 8.36 -5.06
N ALA A 216 -17.21 7.72 -5.49
CA ALA A 216 -17.57 6.37 -5.07
C ALA A 216 -16.48 5.34 -5.45
N LEU A 217 -15.94 5.43 -6.67
CA LEU A 217 -14.85 4.56 -7.12
C LEU A 217 -13.54 4.81 -6.37
N LEU A 218 -13.21 6.06 -6.07
CA LEU A 218 -12.03 6.40 -5.26
C LEU A 218 -12.16 5.82 -3.85
N LEU A 219 -13.31 5.99 -3.21
CA LEU A 219 -13.56 5.45 -1.88
C LEU A 219 -13.54 3.91 -1.88
N LYS A 220 -14.18 3.27 -2.87
CA LYS A 220 -14.16 1.82 -3.06
C LYS A 220 -12.74 1.29 -3.22
N ASN A 221 -11.89 1.98 -3.98
CA ASN A 221 -10.49 1.58 -4.18
C ASN A 221 -9.68 1.60 -2.88
N ILE A 222 -9.91 2.59 -2.02
CA ILE A 222 -9.21 2.69 -0.72
C ILE A 222 -9.69 1.63 0.26
N VAL A 223 -11.02 1.44 0.33
CA VAL A 223 -11.65 0.47 1.27
C VAL A 223 -11.50 -0.96 0.78
N ASN A 224 -11.34 -1.15 -0.55
CA ASN A 224 -11.26 -2.44 -1.26
C ASN A 224 -12.47 -3.37 -1.06
N VAL A 225 -13.64 -2.79 -0.75
CA VAL A 225 -14.93 -3.49 -0.59
C VAL A 225 -16.05 -2.62 -1.14
N SER A 226 -17.27 -3.17 -1.29
CA SER A 226 -18.45 -2.37 -1.64
C SER A 226 -18.74 -1.33 -0.55
N ILE A 227 -18.91 -0.07 -0.97
CA ILE A 227 -19.25 1.06 -0.09
C ILE A 227 -20.74 1.18 0.19
N TRP A 228 -21.56 0.41 -0.54
CA TRP A 228 -23.02 0.40 -0.44
C TRP A 228 -23.48 -0.79 0.41
N LYS A 229 -24.54 -0.54 1.15
CA LYS A 229 -25.32 -1.56 1.89
C LYS A 229 -26.47 -2.06 1.09
#